data_250b846a59cd9cc6ee9aa1d27043f62d
#
_entry.id   250b846a59cd9cc6ee9aa1d27043f62d
#
_cell.length_a   1.000
_cell.length_b   1.000
_cell.length_c   1.000
_cell.angle_alpha   90.00
_cell.angle_beta   90.00
_cell.angle_gamma   90.00
#
_symmetry.space_group_name_H-M   'P 1'
#
loop_
_entity.id
_entity.type
_entity.pdbx_description
1 polymer ?
#
loop_
_entity_poly.entity_id
_entity_poly.type
_entity_poly.pdbx_seq_one_letter_code
_entity_poly.pdbx_strand_id
1 'polypeptide(L)'
;DFVAVPEPAAPLSLLPTTASALRAWPLDAVSWVASGVVPTGVQQQLILVAALALAGVGTGLLVRHAGAAAAAAAAWVAIWSPYVTGRLLLGHGPTLLGYACLPWIVIVVRSSLRTRQRHLLLVVVAIPASLTPWGGVVAAVTAVLADLSRGDRTLARSAAVAAVASAWCLPWVLPAVLVGGVGADPDGPAAFALAGDSGLGTWFSALMGGGVWAAGAQPLSRSDPVALAASLGLLGCAVAAVLGL
;
A
#
# COMPACT_ATOMS: atom_id res chain seq x y z
N ASP A 1 8.50 4.69 -12.23
CA ASP A 1 7.40 4.60 -13.20
C ASP A 1 7.17 3.13 -13.55
N PHE A 2 5.95 2.65 -13.38
CA PHE A 2 5.60 1.28 -13.73
C PHE A 2 5.17 1.26 -15.19
N VAL A 3 6.16 1.24 -16.08
CA VAL A 3 5.97 1.10 -17.52
C VAL A 3 6.41 -0.30 -17.92
N ALA A 4 5.51 -1.06 -18.55
CA ALA A 4 5.85 -2.38 -19.07
C ALA A 4 6.89 -2.26 -20.19
N VAL A 5 8.07 -2.78 -19.94
CA VAL A 5 9.09 -2.94 -20.97
C VAL A 5 8.89 -4.32 -21.59
N PRO A 6 8.74 -4.45 -22.91
CA PRO A 6 8.47 -5.74 -23.57
C PRO A 6 9.49 -6.83 -23.23
N GLU A 7 10.75 -6.46 -23.14
CA GLU A 7 11.85 -7.35 -22.79
C GLU A 7 12.61 -6.75 -21.60
N PRO A 8 12.23 -7.09 -20.36
CA PRO A 8 12.93 -6.61 -19.20
C PRO A 8 14.35 -7.19 -19.20
N ALA A 9 15.34 -6.31 -18.97
CA ALA A 9 16.71 -6.75 -18.82
C ALA A 9 16.85 -7.70 -17.63
N ALA A 10 17.61 -8.78 -17.80
CA ALA A 10 17.95 -9.66 -16.69
C ALA A 10 18.66 -8.85 -15.61
N PRO A 11 18.33 -9.01 -14.33
CA PRO A 11 19.11 -8.41 -13.28
C PRO A 11 20.54 -8.91 -13.35
N LEU A 12 21.51 -8.01 -13.34
CA LEU A 12 22.94 -8.35 -13.41
C LEU A 12 23.41 -9.24 -12.27
N SER A 13 22.66 -9.23 -11.16
CA SER A 13 22.89 -10.09 -10.01
C SER A 13 21.56 -10.43 -9.32
N LEU A 14 21.49 -11.58 -8.64
CA LEU A 14 20.33 -11.96 -7.84
C LEU A 14 20.08 -11.04 -6.64
N LEU A 15 21.08 -10.25 -6.25
CA LEU A 15 20.96 -9.21 -5.23
C LEU A 15 21.41 -7.89 -5.83
N PRO A 16 20.73 -6.76 -5.51
CA PRO A 16 21.13 -5.46 -5.99
C PRO A 16 22.52 -5.10 -5.43
N THR A 17 23.42 -4.67 -6.31
CA THR A 17 24.78 -4.24 -5.94
C THR A 17 24.96 -2.73 -6.00
N THR A 18 23.93 -2.00 -6.47
CA THR A 18 23.94 -0.54 -6.60
C THR A 18 22.66 0.06 -5.99
N ALA A 19 22.76 1.31 -5.58
CA ALA A 19 21.62 2.06 -5.05
C ALA A 19 20.46 2.19 -6.07
N SER A 20 20.77 2.31 -7.35
CA SER A 20 19.76 2.37 -8.42
C SER A 20 19.01 1.05 -8.57
N ALA A 21 19.70 -0.08 -8.51
CA ALA A 21 19.08 -1.41 -8.56
C ALA A 21 18.20 -1.68 -7.33
N LEU A 22 18.55 -1.12 -6.18
CA LEU A 22 17.80 -1.29 -4.93
C LEU A 22 16.39 -0.71 -5.01
N ARG A 23 16.17 0.35 -5.80
CA ARG A 23 14.88 1.06 -5.89
C ARG A 23 13.76 0.19 -6.43
N ALA A 24 14.07 -0.74 -7.31
CA ALA A 24 13.09 -1.61 -7.98
C ALA A 24 13.10 -3.05 -7.44
N TRP A 25 14.06 -3.38 -6.59
CA TRP A 25 14.15 -4.68 -5.93
C TRP A 25 13.10 -4.81 -4.82
N PRO A 26 12.44 -5.98 -4.61
CA PRO A 26 12.57 -7.24 -5.38
C PRO A 26 11.60 -7.37 -6.57
N LEU A 27 10.77 -6.36 -6.83
CA LEU A 27 9.73 -6.42 -7.85
C LEU A 27 10.28 -6.72 -9.25
N ASP A 28 11.39 -6.06 -9.63
CA ASP A 28 12.00 -6.27 -10.95
C ASP A 28 12.46 -7.71 -11.16
N ALA A 29 13.03 -8.32 -10.11
CA ALA A 29 13.44 -9.71 -10.17
C ALA A 29 12.24 -10.65 -10.35
N VAL A 30 11.14 -10.41 -9.64
CA VAL A 30 9.90 -11.17 -9.78
C VAL A 30 9.31 -11.00 -11.18
N SER A 31 9.25 -9.75 -11.68
CA SER A 31 8.73 -9.45 -13.02
C SER A 31 9.58 -10.08 -14.12
N TRP A 32 10.91 -10.07 -13.96
CA TRP A 32 11.82 -10.72 -14.90
C TRP A 32 11.60 -12.23 -14.92
N VAL A 33 11.55 -12.91 -13.79
CA VAL A 33 11.27 -14.36 -13.73
C VAL A 33 9.91 -14.68 -14.36
N ALA A 34 8.87 -13.88 -14.02
CA ALA A 34 7.54 -14.07 -14.56
C ALA A 34 7.45 -13.80 -16.07
N SER A 35 8.35 -12.98 -16.64
CA SER A 35 8.35 -12.66 -18.07
C SER A 35 8.68 -13.87 -18.97
N GLY A 36 9.30 -14.91 -18.40
CA GLY A 36 9.49 -16.17 -19.10
C GLY A 36 8.20 -16.93 -19.41
N VAL A 37 7.09 -16.59 -18.76
CA VAL A 37 5.77 -17.25 -18.95
C VAL A 37 4.68 -16.25 -19.34
N VAL A 38 4.71 -15.05 -18.74
CA VAL A 38 3.66 -14.02 -18.90
C VAL A 38 4.28 -12.75 -19.45
N PRO A 39 3.82 -12.24 -20.62
CA PRO A 39 4.30 -10.97 -21.16
C PRO A 39 4.15 -9.82 -20.16
N THR A 40 5.13 -8.93 -20.11
CA THR A 40 5.19 -7.85 -19.10
C THR A 40 3.99 -6.91 -19.13
N GLY A 41 3.43 -6.62 -20.31
CA GLY A 41 2.19 -5.85 -20.43
C GLY A 41 1.00 -6.54 -19.76
N VAL A 42 0.90 -7.87 -19.86
CA VAL A 42 -0.13 -8.66 -19.17
C VAL A 42 0.13 -8.67 -17.66
N GLN A 43 1.40 -8.80 -17.22
CA GLN A 43 1.75 -8.72 -15.80
C GLN A 43 1.29 -7.39 -15.21
N GLN A 44 1.55 -6.27 -15.90
CA GLN A 44 1.13 -4.94 -15.44
C GLN A 44 -0.38 -4.86 -15.27
N GLN A 45 -1.15 -5.31 -16.26
CA GLN A 45 -2.61 -5.33 -16.19
C GLN A 45 -3.12 -6.19 -15.04
N LEU A 46 -2.56 -7.40 -14.88
CA LEU A 46 -2.93 -8.31 -13.78
C LEU A 46 -2.63 -7.69 -12.41
N ILE A 47 -1.48 -7.05 -12.24
CA ILE A 47 -1.10 -6.38 -10.99
C ILE A 47 -2.11 -5.27 -10.66
N LEU A 48 -2.46 -4.42 -11.63
CA LEU A 48 -3.40 -3.32 -11.43
C LEU A 48 -4.81 -3.83 -11.10
N VAL A 49 -5.32 -4.75 -11.90
CA VAL A 49 -6.66 -5.32 -11.66
C VAL A 49 -6.73 -6.06 -10.33
N ALA A 50 -5.71 -6.88 -10.03
CA ALA A 50 -5.66 -7.60 -8.76
C ALA A 50 -5.57 -6.65 -7.56
N ALA A 51 -4.74 -5.60 -7.63
CA ALA A 51 -4.61 -4.62 -6.55
C ALA A 51 -5.95 -3.92 -6.27
N LEU A 52 -6.64 -3.44 -7.30
CA LEU A 52 -7.94 -2.78 -7.13
C LEU A 52 -9.02 -3.76 -6.64
N ALA A 53 -9.09 -4.96 -7.20
CA ALA A 53 -10.06 -5.97 -6.78
C ALA A 53 -9.83 -6.39 -5.32
N LEU A 54 -8.59 -6.67 -4.93
CA LEU A 54 -8.25 -7.06 -3.56
C LEU A 54 -8.52 -5.92 -2.57
N ALA A 55 -8.20 -4.67 -2.92
CA ALA A 55 -8.51 -3.52 -2.08
C ALA A 55 -10.01 -3.37 -1.86
N GLY A 56 -10.80 -3.41 -2.93
CA GLY A 56 -12.27 -3.29 -2.86
C GLY A 56 -12.91 -4.43 -2.09
N VAL A 57 -12.62 -5.67 -2.46
CA VAL A 57 -13.20 -6.87 -1.79
C VAL A 57 -12.79 -6.91 -0.32
N GLY A 58 -11.50 -6.70 -0.02
CA GLY A 58 -11.01 -6.74 1.36
C GLY A 58 -11.66 -5.66 2.23
N THR A 59 -11.80 -4.43 1.72
CA THR A 59 -12.44 -3.34 2.46
C THR A 59 -13.94 -3.59 2.64
N GLY A 60 -14.64 -4.08 1.60
CA GLY A 60 -16.04 -4.48 1.72
C GLY A 60 -16.27 -5.57 2.77
N LEU A 61 -15.38 -6.57 2.84
CA LEU A 61 -15.43 -7.63 3.84
C LEU A 61 -15.22 -7.12 5.27
N LEU A 62 -14.37 -6.11 5.47
CA LEU A 62 -14.16 -5.49 6.79
C LEU A 62 -15.44 -4.88 7.37
N VAL A 63 -16.28 -4.27 6.53
CA VAL A 63 -17.48 -3.56 6.96
C VAL A 63 -18.78 -4.31 6.66
N ARG A 64 -18.71 -5.57 6.22
CA ARG A 64 -19.88 -6.38 5.83
C ARG A 64 -20.95 -6.51 6.93
N HIS A 65 -20.53 -6.40 8.19
CA HIS A 65 -21.44 -6.42 9.33
C HIS A 65 -22.43 -5.24 9.37
N ALA A 66 -22.10 -4.13 8.69
CA ALA A 66 -22.98 -2.97 8.55
C ALA A 66 -23.98 -3.10 7.37
N GLY A 67 -23.99 -4.24 6.70
CA GLY A 67 -24.90 -4.53 5.59
C GLY A 67 -24.27 -4.42 4.20
N ALA A 68 -24.97 -4.93 3.20
CA ALA A 68 -24.44 -5.02 1.82
C ALA A 68 -24.19 -3.64 1.18
N ALA A 69 -25.03 -2.66 1.44
CA ALA A 69 -24.88 -1.31 0.93
C ALA A 69 -23.60 -0.64 1.48
N ALA A 70 -23.35 -0.79 2.79
CA ALA A 70 -22.13 -0.27 3.42
C ALA A 70 -20.88 -0.97 2.87
N ALA A 71 -20.93 -2.29 2.69
CA ALA A 71 -19.84 -3.06 2.10
C ALA A 71 -19.52 -2.61 0.65
N ALA A 72 -20.57 -2.40 -0.17
CA ALA A 72 -20.40 -1.92 -1.54
C ALA A 72 -19.85 -0.49 -1.59
N ALA A 73 -20.34 0.41 -0.75
CA ALA A 73 -19.85 1.77 -0.65
C ALA A 73 -18.37 1.82 -0.22
N ALA A 74 -17.99 1.04 0.78
CA ALA A 74 -16.60 0.95 1.24
C ALA A 74 -15.68 0.36 0.17
N ALA A 75 -16.11 -0.68 -0.54
CA ALA A 75 -15.38 -1.24 -1.67
C ALA A 75 -15.17 -0.19 -2.78
N TRP A 76 -16.21 0.56 -3.11
CA TRP A 76 -16.15 1.63 -4.10
C TRP A 76 -15.15 2.72 -3.69
N VAL A 77 -15.22 3.21 -2.45
CA VAL A 77 -14.29 4.22 -1.93
C VAL A 77 -12.84 3.71 -1.95
N ALA A 78 -12.62 2.44 -1.62
CA ALA A 78 -11.28 1.85 -1.66
C ALA A 78 -10.70 1.80 -3.06
N ILE A 79 -11.51 1.56 -4.09
CA ILE A 79 -11.06 1.50 -5.49
C ILE A 79 -10.94 2.91 -6.09
N TRP A 80 -11.84 3.81 -5.74
CA TRP A 80 -11.98 5.14 -6.33
C TRP A 80 -11.61 6.26 -5.36
N SER A 81 -10.49 6.09 -4.65
CA SER A 81 -9.99 7.13 -3.74
C SER A 81 -9.00 8.07 -4.43
N PRO A 82 -8.84 9.31 -3.95
CA PRO A 82 -7.80 10.22 -4.45
C PRO A 82 -6.39 9.62 -4.37
N TYR A 83 -6.12 8.80 -3.35
CA TYR A 83 -4.86 8.07 -3.22
C TYR A 83 -4.62 7.13 -4.40
N VAL A 84 -5.61 6.29 -4.73
CA VAL A 84 -5.52 5.34 -5.85
C VAL A 84 -5.33 6.09 -7.16
N THR A 85 -6.16 7.10 -7.42
CA THR A 85 -6.07 7.92 -8.62
C THR A 85 -4.71 8.60 -8.77
N GLY A 86 -4.19 9.20 -7.70
CA GLY A 86 -2.87 9.82 -7.69
C GLY A 86 -1.75 8.82 -7.97
N ARG A 87 -1.83 7.59 -7.42
CA ARG A 87 -0.83 6.53 -7.69
C ARG A 87 -0.89 6.02 -9.13
N LEU A 88 -2.08 5.90 -9.70
CA LEU A 88 -2.25 5.52 -11.11
C LEU A 88 -1.70 6.59 -12.05
N LEU A 89 -1.99 7.87 -11.79
CA LEU A 89 -1.47 8.99 -12.59
C LEU A 89 0.06 9.13 -12.51
N LEU A 90 0.66 8.78 -11.36
CA LEU A 90 2.11 8.73 -11.20
C LEU A 90 2.76 7.50 -11.85
N GLY A 91 1.99 6.53 -12.32
CA GLY A 91 2.53 5.24 -12.75
C GLY A 91 3.05 4.38 -11.59
N HIS A 92 2.63 4.63 -10.36
CA HIS A 92 3.06 3.91 -9.16
C HIS A 92 2.17 2.70 -8.85
N GLY A 93 1.79 1.93 -9.88
CA GLY A 93 0.98 0.70 -9.74
C GLY A 93 1.47 -0.26 -8.65
N PRO A 94 2.78 -0.55 -8.53
CA PRO A 94 3.30 -1.45 -7.51
C PRO A 94 3.00 -1.03 -6.07
N THR A 95 2.89 0.27 -5.78
CA THR A 95 2.54 0.74 -4.42
C THR A 95 1.10 0.38 -4.05
N LEU A 96 0.23 0.19 -5.05
CA LEU A 96 -1.15 -0.26 -4.84
C LEU A 96 -1.23 -1.72 -4.38
N LEU A 97 -0.20 -2.55 -4.63
CA LEU A 97 -0.13 -3.91 -4.06
C LEU A 97 -0.05 -3.85 -2.53
N GLY A 98 0.79 -2.96 -2.00
CA GLY A 98 0.86 -2.73 -0.56
C GLY A 98 -0.48 -2.28 0.01
N TYR A 99 -1.10 -1.29 -0.62
CA TYR A 99 -2.43 -0.79 -0.26
C TYR A 99 -3.50 -1.90 -0.28
N ALA A 100 -3.50 -2.74 -1.30
CA ALA A 100 -4.44 -3.84 -1.45
C ALA A 100 -4.36 -4.89 -0.33
N CYS A 101 -3.19 -5.06 0.26
CA CYS A 101 -2.98 -6.02 1.36
C CYS A 101 -3.56 -5.54 2.70
N LEU A 102 -3.73 -4.22 2.92
CA LEU A 102 -4.07 -3.66 4.22
C LEU A 102 -5.37 -4.23 4.83
N PRO A 103 -6.51 -4.25 4.11
CA PRO A 103 -7.74 -4.79 4.68
C PRO A 103 -7.62 -6.28 5.03
N TRP A 104 -6.89 -7.05 4.25
CA TRP A 104 -6.67 -8.47 4.49
C TRP A 104 -5.79 -8.72 5.71
N ILE A 105 -4.76 -7.90 5.90
CA ILE A 105 -3.92 -7.94 7.11
C ILE A 105 -4.79 -7.71 8.34
N VAL A 106 -5.65 -6.69 8.33
CA VAL A 106 -6.56 -6.40 9.44
C VAL A 106 -7.51 -7.58 9.69
N ILE A 107 -8.11 -8.17 8.64
CA ILE A 107 -8.99 -9.34 8.74
C ILE A 107 -8.25 -10.50 9.41
N VAL A 108 -7.04 -10.82 8.96
CA VAL A 108 -6.26 -11.95 9.49
C VAL A 108 -5.81 -11.69 10.92
N VAL A 109 -5.29 -10.50 11.23
CA VAL A 109 -4.87 -10.14 12.61
C VAL A 109 -6.04 -10.24 13.57
N ARG A 110 -7.22 -9.76 13.21
CA ARG A 110 -8.42 -9.75 14.05
C ARG A 110 -9.20 -11.06 14.07
N SER A 111 -8.81 -12.03 13.25
CA SER A 111 -9.46 -13.34 13.19
C SER A 111 -9.27 -14.16 14.46
N SER A 112 -10.20 -15.09 14.69
CA SER A 112 -10.16 -16.10 15.78
C SER A 112 -9.31 -17.33 15.41
N LEU A 113 -8.56 -17.29 14.33
CA LEU A 113 -7.72 -18.38 13.87
C LEU A 113 -6.66 -18.79 14.91
N ARG A 114 -6.25 -20.07 14.88
CA ARG A 114 -5.13 -20.57 15.69
C ARG A 114 -3.86 -19.76 15.35
N THR A 115 -3.03 -19.52 16.32
CA THR A 115 -1.82 -18.69 16.21
C THR A 115 -0.97 -19.04 14.99
N ARG A 116 -0.68 -20.34 14.74
CA ARG A 116 0.11 -20.79 13.59
C ARG A 116 -0.57 -20.45 12.24
N GLN A 117 -1.87 -20.71 12.13
CA GLN A 117 -2.63 -20.42 10.89
C GLN A 117 -2.64 -18.92 10.60
N ARG A 118 -2.85 -18.11 11.63
CA ARG A 118 -2.82 -16.66 11.51
C ARG A 118 -1.48 -16.15 11.04
N HIS A 119 -0.35 -16.61 11.61
CA HIS A 119 0.97 -16.18 11.17
C HIS A 119 1.26 -16.61 9.73
N LEU A 120 0.90 -17.83 9.34
CA LEU A 120 1.06 -18.29 7.96
C LEU A 120 0.24 -17.44 6.99
N LEU A 121 -1.02 -17.14 7.32
CA LEU A 121 -1.86 -16.28 6.49
C LEU A 121 -1.35 -14.84 6.43
N LEU A 122 -0.82 -14.30 7.54
CA LEU A 122 -0.17 -12.99 7.53
C LEU A 122 1.01 -12.95 6.57
N VAL A 123 1.86 -13.97 6.59
CA VAL A 123 2.99 -14.07 5.65
C VAL A 123 2.47 -14.05 4.21
N VAL A 124 1.49 -14.90 3.88
CA VAL A 124 0.97 -15.02 2.51
C VAL A 124 0.32 -13.72 2.03
N VAL A 125 -0.54 -13.12 2.86
CA VAL A 125 -1.30 -11.91 2.51
C VAL A 125 -0.39 -10.71 2.28
N ALA A 126 0.76 -10.64 2.96
CA ALA A 126 1.66 -9.52 2.86
C ALA A 126 2.78 -9.69 1.80
N ILE A 127 2.87 -10.87 1.14
CA ILE A 127 3.85 -11.08 0.05
C ILE A 127 3.79 -9.95 -0.99
N PRO A 128 2.62 -9.56 -1.53
CA PRO A 128 2.58 -8.49 -2.53
C PRO A 128 3.03 -7.14 -1.97
N ALA A 129 2.78 -6.87 -0.69
CA ALA A 129 3.23 -5.65 -0.04
C ALA A 129 4.76 -5.60 0.11
N SER A 130 5.39 -6.75 0.37
CA SER A 130 6.85 -6.85 0.53
C SER A 130 7.64 -6.63 -0.77
N LEU A 131 6.97 -6.62 -1.92
CA LEU A 131 7.60 -6.33 -3.21
C LEU A 131 8.05 -4.86 -3.36
N THR A 132 7.57 -3.97 -2.50
CA THR A 132 7.97 -2.56 -2.50
C THR A 132 8.34 -2.13 -1.07
N PRO A 133 9.38 -1.28 -0.89
CA PRO A 133 9.78 -0.82 0.44
C PRO A 133 8.63 -0.16 1.20
N TRP A 134 7.93 0.75 0.53
CA TRP A 134 6.80 1.45 1.13
C TRP A 134 5.63 0.52 1.48
N GLY A 135 5.31 -0.42 0.59
CA GLY A 135 4.28 -1.43 0.83
C GLY A 135 4.58 -2.28 2.07
N GLY A 136 5.83 -2.74 2.21
CA GLY A 136 6.28 -3.51 3.36
C GLY A 136 6.13 -2.75 4.69
N VAL A 137 6.57 -1.48 4.71
CA VAL A 137 6.44 -0.63 5.92
C VAL A 137 4.99 -0.41 6.30
N VAL A 138 4.14 0.00 5.35
CA VAL A 138 2.73 0.28 5.63
C VAL A 138 1.98 -0.99 6.06
N ALA A 139 2.27 -2.13 5.44
CA ALA A 139 1.73 -3.43 5.86
C ALA A 139 2.16 -3.79 7.30
N ALA A 140 3.44 -3.59 7.63
CA ALA A 140 3.96 -3.85 8.96
C ALA A 140 3.30 -2.97 10.03
N VAL A 141 3.21 -1.67 9.79
CA VAL A 141 2.52 -0.71 10.67
C VAL A 141 1.05 -1.11 10.84
N THR A 142 0.37 -1.45 9.74
CA THR A 142 -1.04 -1.88 9.78
C THR A 142 -1.24 -3.13 10.63
N ALA A 143 -0.36 -4.12 10.51
CA ALA A 143 -0.44 -5.34 11.32
C ALA A 143 -0.28 -5.05 12.82
N VAL A 144 0.70 -4.22 13.17
CA VAL A 144 0.93 -3.82 14.56
C VAL A 144 -0.25 -3.02 15.11
N LEU A 145 -0.75 -2.02 14.39
CA LEU A 145 -1.89 -1.21 14.82
C LEU A 145 -3.17 -2.07 14.96
N ALA A 146 -3.41 -2.99 14.02
CA ALA A 146 -4.54 -3.91 14.10
C ALA A 146 -4.46 -4.85 15.31
N ASP A 147 -3.25 -5.29 15.69
CA ASP A 147 -3.06 -6.11 16.90
C ASP A 147 -3.21 -5.25 18.17
N LEU A 148 -2.68 -4.05 18.19
CA LEU A 148 -2.82 -3.12 19.32
C LEU A 148 -4.28 -2.74 19.59
N SER A 149 -5.12 -2.70 18.58
CA SER A 149 -6.56 -2.41 18.71
C SER A 149 -7.39 -3.58 19.26
N ARG A 150 -6.79 -4.74 19.56
CA ARG A 150 -7.48 -5.90 20.13
C ARG A 150 -7.56 -5.79 21.64
N GLY A 151 -8.70 -6.19 22.22
CA GLY A 151 -8.88 -6.27 23.66
C GLY A 151 -8.21 -7.49 24.31
N ASP A 152 -7.98 -8.58 23.55
CA ASP A 152 -7.45 -9.87 24.01
C ASP A 152 -5.93 -10.06 23.73
N ARG A 153 -5.21 -8.97 23.58
CA ARG A 153 -3.76 -8.99 23.27
C ARG A 153 -2.93 -9.52 24.43
N THR A 154 -1.89 -10.27 24.08
CA THR A 154 -0.79 -10.64 25.00
C THR A 154 0.53 -10.14 24.45
N LEU A 155 1.50 -9.86 25.33
CA LEU A 155 2.82 -9.38 24.90
C LEU A 155 3.48 -10.33 23.90
N ALA A 156 3.43 -11.65 24.18
CA ALA A 156 4.02 -12.67 23.31
C ALA A 156 3.37 -12.66 21.90
N ARG A 157 2.05 -12.47 21.83
CA ARG A 157 1.33 -12.39 20.57
C ARG A 157 1.70 -11.13 19.79
N SER A 158 1.69 -9.98 20.44
CA SER A 158 2.06 -8.72 19.81
C SER A 158 3.51 -8.74 19.32
N ALA A 159 4.43 -9.30 20.10
CA ALA A 159 5.81 -9.52 19.69
C ALA A 159 5.93 -10.43 18.44
N ALA A 160 5.13 -11.51 18.39
CA ALA A 160 5.12 -12.39 17.22
C ALA A 160 4.55 -11.70 15.97
N VAL A 161 3.48 -10.90 16.10
CA VAL A 161 2.95 -10.10 14.98
C VAL A 161 3.99 -9.09 14.50
N ALA A 162 4.65 -8.38 15.41
CA ALA A 162 5.71 -7.43 15.09
C ALA A 162 6.89 -8.10 14.40
N ALA A 163 7.32 -9.29 14.85
CA ALA A 163 8.40 -10.05 14.22
C ALA A 163 8.05 -10.47 12.78
N VAL A 164 6.83 -11.01 12.57
CA VAL A 164 6.35 -11.36 11.22
C VAL A 164 6.26 -10.10 10.33
N ALA A 165 5.74 -9.00 10.87
CA ALA A 165 5.64 -7.74 10.16
C ALA A 165 7.01 -7.18 9.76
N SER A 166 8.01 -7.25 10.65
CA SER A 166 9.38 -6.83 10.35
C SER A 166 10.03 -7.69 9.27
N ALA A 167 9.70 -8.99 9.21
CA ALA A 167 10.23 -9.90 8.21
C ALA A 167 9.80 -9.50 6.77
N TRP A 168 8.66 -8.83 6.60
CA TRP A 168 8.23 -8.33 5.28
C TRP A 168 9.14 -7.23 4.71
N CYS A 169 9.91 -6.58 5.58
CA CYS A 169 10.86 -5.55 5.19
C CYS A 169 12.23 -6.13 4.78
N LEU A 170 12.52 -7.40 5.12
CA LEU A 170 13.82 -8.02 4.84
C LEU A 170 14.21 -8.06 3.36
N PRO A 171 13.27 -8.29 2.39
CA PRO A 171 13.63 -8.36 0.98
C PRO A 171 14.35 -7.13 0.44
N TRP A 172 14.15 -5.96 1.04
CA TRP A 172 14.80 -4.72 0.63
C TRP A 172 15.70 -4.11 1.72
N VAL A 173 15.44 -4.35 3.01
CA VAL A 173 16.34 -3.90 4.10
C VAL A 173 17.69 -4.63 4.00
N LEU A 174 17.68 -5.94 3.82
CA LEU A 174 18.92 -6.71 3.74
C LEU A 174 19.83 -6.26 2.59
N PRO A 175 19.36 -6.13 1.34
CA PRO A 175 20.19 -5.58 0.27
C PRO A 175 20.63 -4.14 0.54
N ALA A 176 19.78 -3.29 1.13
CA ALA A 176 20.15 -1.92 1.46
C ALA A 176 21.32 -1.83 2.44
N VAL A 177 21.34 -2.71 3.44
CA VAL A 177 22.45 -2.82 4.40
C VAL A 177 23.71 -3.34 3.71
N LEU A 178 23.58 -4.34 2.84
CA LEU A 178 24.73 -4.94 2.14
C LEU A 178 25.38 -3.98 1.12
N VAL A 179 24.59 -3.13 0.49
CA VAL A 179 25.09 -2.10 -0.45
C VAL A 179 25.81 -0.94 0.27
N GLY A 180 25.72 -0.88 1.61
CA GLY A 180 26.43 0.15 2.38
C GLY A 180 25.71 1.47 2.50
N GLY A 181 24.38 1.46 2.31
CA GLY A 181 23.52 2.64 2.40
C GLY A 181 23.41 3.40 1.07
N VAL A 182 22.22 3.94 0.86
CA VAL A 182 21.96 4.89 -0.22
C VAL A 182 22.21 6.27 0.38
N GLY A 183 23.21 7.01 -0.14
CA GLY A 183 23.39 8.41 0.24
C GLY A 183 22.07 9.15 0.01
N ALA A 184 21.46 9.65 1.08
CA ALA A 184 20.25 10.44 0.96
C ALA A 184 20.64 11.82 0.39
N ASP A 185 19.99 12.21 -0.70
CA ASP A 185 20.11 13.59 -1.20
C ASP A 185 19.46 14.51 -0.14
N PRO A 186 20.18 15.50 0.40
CA PRO A 186 19.65 16.45 1.38
C PRO A 186 18.40 17.18 0.88
N ASP A 187 18.28 17.42 -0.41
CA ASP A 187 17.15 18.11 -1.05
C ASP A 187 16.00 17.16 -1.43
N GLY A 188 16.22 15.84 -1.32
CA GLY A 188 15.23 14.83 -1.65
C GLY A 188 13.89 15.01 -0.93
N PRO A 189 13.84 15.25 0.41
CA PRO A 189 12.60 15.48 1.12
C PRO A 189 11.80 16.67 0.60
N ALA A 190 12.47 17.75 0.18
CA ALA A 190 11.80 18.92 -0.37
C ALA A 190 11.18 18.63 -1.74
N ALA A 191 11.84 17.83 -2.58
CA ALA A 191 11.33 17.44 -3.89
C ALA A 191 10.07 16.57 -3.83
N PHE A 192 9.87 15.86 -2.72
CA PHE A 192 8.70 14.99 -2.48
C PHE A 192 7.77 15.53 -1.40
N ALA A 193 7.85 16.83 -1.10
CA ALA A 193 6.99 17.45 -0.11
C ALA A 193 5.51 17.38 -0.53
N LEU A 194 4.64 17.22 0.47
CA LEU A 194 3.20 17.21 0.24
C LEU A 194 2.72 18.53 -0.36
N ALA A 195 1.90 18.46 -1.41
CA ALA A 195 1.27 19.61 -2.04
C ALA A 195 -0.13 19.90 -1.46
N GLY A 196 -0.53 21.17 -1.47
CA GLY A 196 -1.88 21.58 -1.10
C GLY A 196 -2.81 21.57 -2.32
N ASP A 197 -3.24 20.40 -2.77
CA ASP A 197 -4.03 20.20 -3.99
C ASP A 197 -5.53 20.46 -3.83
N SER A 198 -6.02 20.61 -2.60
CA SER A 198 -7.45 20.79 -2.29
C SER A 198 -7.87 22.25 -2.07
N GLY A 199 -6.93 23.19 -2.09
CA GLY A 199 -7.20 24.59 -1.69
C GLY A 199 -7.42 24.81 -0.18
N LEU A 200 -7.50 23.74 0.62
CA LEU A 200 -7.66 23.78 2.08
C LEU A 200 -6.34 23.60 2.84
N GLY A 201 -5.21 23.67 2.12
CA GLY A 201 -3.88 23.48 2.68
C GLY A 201 -3.40 22.04 2.67
N THR A 202 -2.10 21.89 2.91
CA THR A 202 -1.36 20.61 2.74
C THR A 202 -1.87 19.49 3.63
N TRP A 203 -2.14 19.78 4.90
CA TRP A 203 -2.60 18.76 5.85
C TRP A 203 -3.99 18.22 5.51
N PHE A 204 -4.92 19.08 5.12
CA PHE A 204 -6.24 18.63 4.67
C PHE A 204 -6.17 17.86 3.38
N SER A 205 -5.31 18.25 2.45
CA SER A 205 -5.06 17.50 1.23
C SER A 205 -4.59 16.08 1.55
N ALA A 206 -3.62 15.93 2.45
CA ALA A 206 -3.12 14.64 2.89
C ALA A 206 -4.19 13.78 3.58
N LEU A 207 -4.95 14.35 4.52
CA LEU A 207 -6.03 13.64 5.24
C LEU A 207 -7.13 13.14 4.30
N MET A 208 -7.40 13.86 3.21
CA MET A 208 -8.34 13.46 2.17
C MET A 208 -7.72 12.53 1.10
N GLY A 209 -6.53 11.97 1.36
CA GLY A 209 -5.85 11.03 0.47
C GLY A 209 -5.19 11.65 -0.77
N GLY A 210 -5.07 13.00 -0.81
CA GLY A 210 -4.35 13.74 -1.85
C GLY A 210 -2.95 14.19 -1.39
N GLY A 211 -2.52 15.36 -1.84
CA GLY A 211 -1.23 15.94 -1.45
C GLY A 211 -0.05 15.42 -2.27
N VAL A 212 -0.30 14.91 -3.47
CA VAL A 212 0.76 14.45 -4.38
C VAL A 212 1.65 15.63 -4.80
N TRP A 213 2.97 15.46 -4.65
CA TRP A 213 3.97 16.49 -4.98
C TRP A 213 4.01 16.86 -6.47
N ALA A 214 3.68 15.91 -7.35
CA ALA A 214 3.72 16.11 -8.81
C ALA A 214 2.41 16.75 -9.28
N ALA A 215 2.47 18.01 -9.69
CA ALA A 215 1.29 18.75 -10.15
C ALA A 215 0.54 18.07 -11.30
N GLY A 216 1.29 17.45 -12.25
CA GLY A 216 0.70 16.71 -13.37
C GLY A 216 -0.02 15.40 -12.98
N ALA A 217 0.15 14.93 -11.75
CA ALA A 217 -0.51 13.74 -11.21
C ALA A 217 -1.61 14.07 -10.20
N GLN A 218 -1.96 15.35 -10.05
CA GLN A 218 -3.07 15.78 -9.21
C GLN A 218 -4.39 15.66 -10.01
N PRO A 219 -5.38 14.90 -9.51
CA PRO A 219 -6.67 14.80 -10.18
C PRO A 219 -7.38 16.15 -10.24
N LEU A 220 -7.93 16.53 -11.39
CA LEU A 220 -8.68 17.77 -11.56
C LEU A 220 -9.87 17.89 -10.59
N SER A 221 -10.44 16.75 -10.19
CA SER A 221 -11.53 16.70 -9.20
C SER A 221 -11.13 17.24 -7.82
N ARG A 222 -9.83 17.42 -7.53
CA ARG A 222 -9.38 17.97 -6.24
C ARG A 222 -9.75 19.45 -6.04
N SER A 223 -9.95 20.18 -7.12
CA SER A 223 -10.43 21.56 -7.11
C SER A 223 -11.94 21.68 -7.32
N ASP A 224 -12.65 20.57 -7.57
CA ASP A 224 -14.10 20.55 -7.74
C ASP A 224 -14.81 20.63 -6.38
N PRO A 225 -15.75 21.58 -6.18
CA PRO A 225 -16.43 21.76 -4.90
C PRO A 225 -17.24 20.54 -4.45
N VAL A 226 -17.82 19.77 -5.39
CA VAL A 226 -18.64 18.59 -5.07
C VAL A 226 -17.75 17.46 -4.62
N ALA A 227 -16.64 17.21 -5.33
CA ALA A 227 -15.66 16.20 -4.96
C ALA A 227 -14.98 16.54 -3.62
N LEU A 228 -14.72 17.83 -3.37
CA LEU A 228 -14.19 18.31 -2.10
C LEU A 228 -15.18 18.07 -0.94
N ALA A 229 -16.45 18.44 -1.11
CA ALA A 229 -17.50 18.19 -0.12
C ALA A 229 -17.67 16.69 0.16
N ALA A 230 -17.64 15.84 -0.86
CA ALA A 230 -17.69 14.38 -0.70
C ALA A 230 -16.49 13.85 0.10
N SER A 231 -15.27 14.33 -0.20
CA SER A 231 -14.05 13.95 0.53
C SER A 231 -14.08 14.37 2.00
N LEU A 232 -14.57 15.58 2.29
CA LEU A 232 -14.78 16.07 3.66
C LEU A 232 -15.85 15.26 4.40
N GLY A 233 -16.94 14.90 3.72
CA GLY A 233 -17.98 14.02 4.28
C GLY A 233 -17.43 12.65 4.67
N LEU A 234 -16.62 12.03 3.79
CA LEU A 234 -15.95 10.75 4.08
C LEU A 234 -14.97 10.86 5.25
N LEU A 235 -14.18 11.93 5.31
CA LEU A 235 -13.29 12.20 6.43
C LEU A 235 -14.07 12.37 7.74
N GLY A 236 -15.17 13.12 7.70
CA GLY A 236 -16.08 13.30 8.85
C GLY A 236 -16.66 11.97 9.34
N CYS A 237 -17.12 11.11 8.42
CA CYS A 237 -17.59 9.77 8.77
C CYS A 237 -16.47 8.89 9.38
N ALA A 238 -15.25 8.97 8.86
CA ALA A 238 -14.13 8.23 9.41
C ALA A 238 -13.78 8.70 10.83
N VAL A 239 -13.77 10.01 11.07
CA VAL A 239 -13.53 10.60 12.40
C VAL A 239 -14.64 10.21 13.36
N ALA A 240 -15.92 10.32 12.97
CA ALA A 240 -17.05 9.89 13.78
C ALA A 240 -16.95 8.41 14.17
N ALA A 241 -16.60 7.54 13.23
CA ALA A 241 -16.42 6.11 13.49
C ALA A 241 -15.28 5.83 14.48
N VAL A 242 -14.19 6.62 14.46
CA VAL A 242 -13.07 6.48 15.40
C VAL A 242 -13.47 6.96 16.80
N LEU A 243 -14.28 8.03 16.87
CA LEU A 243 -14.75 8.60 18.13
C LEU A 243 -15.93 7.83 18.74
N GLY A 244 -16.52 6.88 18.02
CA GLY A 244 -17.67 6.11 18.47
C GLY A 244 -18.98 6.90 18.44
N LEU A 245 -19.07 7.95 17.61
CA LEU A 245 -20.23 8.80 17.42
C LEU A 245 -21.21 8.24 16.37
#